data_dc2b758adcc7c602909e1c6e2beb71fe
#
_entry.id   dc2b758adcc7c602909e1c6e2beb71fe
#
_cell.length_a   1.000
_cell.length_b   1.000
_cell.length_c   1.000
_cell.angle_alpha   90.00
_cell.angle_beta   90.00
_cell.angle_gamma   90.00
#
_symmetry.space_group_name_H-M   'P 1'
#
loop_
_entity.id
_entity.type
_entity.pdbx_description
1 polymer ?
#
loop_
_entity_poly.entity_id
_entity_poly.type
_entity_poly.pdbx_seq_one_letter_code
_entity_poly.pdbx_strand_id
1 'polypeptide(L)'
;MKRRHKGQGSIYKTGESWTVAISMGYDRQTGKRVRLKLTAPTKREAQSILKEKLREIRPAGRDTTVSEWLHHWYANCRSDKIRENTARSYKSTIGMIIAEMGSLPLARLTGDILQEHLRRMTATHYRKAELITTILKMALSRAVAENVIISNPASTLELPPRPKPREFVPPTKDQYKALTDTATHLYCWSTIIHMETVTGLRRSEILALEWKNLTTNNDGTGSIIIVSTLIVGETINNKRPVIKSGTKSQAGERSLPLPAYIMEMLEEHREKQRKLLGENPPLIFTTNEGKPINPDTFSSMYYRIRKKLGIKATFHQLRHDFASRMHESGLFSPKDIQNQLGHSSVKITLDRYTHIGEEAKQRVSNWLSSKRF
;
A
#
# COMPACT_ATOMS: atom_id res chain seq x y z
N MET A 1 31.61 -19.91 8.67
CA MET A 1 31.36 -20.53 7.34
C MET A 1 30.29 -19.71 6.61
N LYS A 2 30.61 -19.07 5.46
CA LYS A 2 29.64 -18.38 4.64
C LYS A 2 28.61 -19.38 4.08
N ARG A 3 27.32 -19.20 4.37
CA ARG A 3 26.21 -19.97 3.76
C ARG A 3 26.22 -19.76 2.24
N ARG A 4 26.38 -20.84 1.48
CA ARG A 4 26.30 -20.82 0.00
C ARG A 4 24.88 -20.47 -0.45
N HIS A 5 24.76 -19.72 -1.53
CA HIS A 5 23.46 -19.36 -2.10
C HIS A 5 22.69 -20.61 -2.58
N LYS A 6 21.36 -20.62 -2.36
CA LYS A 6 20.48 -21.68 -2.88
C LYS A 6 20.57 -21.72 -4.41
N GLY A 7 20.83 -22.92 -4.98
CA GLY A 7 20.89 -23.12 -6.44
C GLY A 7 22.28 -23.47 -7.00
N GLN A 8 23.36 -23.22 -6.26
CA GLN A 8 24.73 -23.47 -6.73
C GLN A 8 25.20 -24.94 -6.63
N GLY A 9 24.31 -25.85 -6.24
CA GLY A 9 24.70 -27.22 -5.94
C GLY A 9 25.58 -27.36 -4.67
N SER A 10 25.81 -28.55 -4.24
CA SER A 10 26.70 -28.84 -3.09
C SER A 10 27.65 -29.97 -3.42
N ILE A 11 28.85 -29.88 -2.88
CA ILE A 11 29.87 -30.94 -2.93
C ILE A 11 30.18 -31.30 -1.50
N TYR A 12 30.13 -32.59 -1.18
CA TYR A 12 30.45 -33.11 0.13
C TYR A 12 31.09 -34.50 0.00
N LYS A 13 31.91 -34.87 0.96
CA LYS A 13 32.60 -36.17 1.00
C LYS A 13 31.64 -37.24 1.51
N THR A 14 31.59 -38.39 0.85
CA THR A 14 30.78 -39.55 1.23
C THR A 14 31.65 -40.77 1.16
N GLY A 15 32.15 -41.25 2.31
CA GLY A 15 33.15 -42.30 2.36
C GLY A 15 34.47 -41.86 1.68
N GLU A 16 34.97 -42.65 0.74
CA GLU A 16 36.18 -42.34 -0.03
C GLU A 16 35.91 -41.47 -1.28
N SER A 17 34.66 -41.23 -1.64
CA SER A 17 34.26 -40.46 -2.81
C SER A 17 33.67 -39.10 -2.47
N TRP A 18 33.55 -38.23 -3.47
CA TRP A 18 32.92 -36.91 -3.39
C TRP A 18 31.57 -36.93 -4.09
N THR A 19 30.52 -36.49 -3.41
CA THR A 19 29.18 -36.40 -3.96
C THR A 19 28.86 -34.96 -4.37
N VAL A 20 28.42 -34.79 -5.63
CA VAL A 20 27.83 -33.59 -6.17
C VAL A 20 26.30 -33.70 -6.03
N ALA A 21 25.66 -32.76 -5.41
CA ALA A 21 24.20 -32.73 -5.35
C ALA A 21 23.68 -31.42 -5.91
N ILE A 22 22.85 -31.50 -6.97
CA ILE A 22 22.24 -30.38 -7.65
C ILE A 22 20.74 -30.48 -7.45
N SER A 23 20.08 -29.39 -7.02
CA SER A 23 18.65 -29.35 -6.86
C SER A 23 17.99 -29.17 -8.23
N MET A 24 17.11 -30.11 -8.60
CA MET A 24 16.33 -30.11 -9.83
C MET A 24 14.90 -29.52 -9.62
N GLY A 25 14.64 -28.89 -8.46
CA GLY A 25 13.32 -28.38 -8.11
C GLY A 25 12.49 -29.35 -7.27
N TYR A 26 11.18 -29.26 -7.41
CA TYR A 26 10.22 -30.13 -6.73
C TYR A 26 9.42 -30.94 -7.74
N ASP A 27 9.21 -32.19 -7.47
CA ASP A 27 8.32 -33.06 -8.26
C ASP A 27 6.88 -32.51 -8.18
N ARG A 28 6.23 -32.37 -9.35
CA ARG A 28 4.91 -31.74 -9.45
C ARG A 28 3.78 -32.59 -8.85
N GLN A 29 3.96 -33.91 -8.83
CA GLN A 29 2.94 -34.84 -8.33
C GLN A 29 3.11 -35.10 -6.82
N THR A 30 4.35 -35.25 -6.36
CA THR A 30 4.65 -35.64 -4.98
C THR A 30 5.00 -34.47 -4.06
N GLY A 31 5.29 -33.28 -4.61
CA GLY A 31 5.75 -32.10 -3.85
C GLY A 31 7.15 -32.27 -3.24
N LYS A 32 7.84 -33.40 -3.50
CA LYS A 32 9.15 -33.69 -2.93
C LYS A 32 10.28 -33.05 -3.73
N ARG A 33 11.34 -32.66 -3.04
CA ARG A 33 12.52 -32.04 -3.65
C ARG A 33 13.32 -33.07 -4.44
N VAL A 34 13.46 -32.86 -5.75
CA VAL A 34 14.30 -33.67 -6.61
C VAL A 34 15.73 -33.17 -6.60
N ARG A 35 16.69 -34.08 -6.44
CA ARG A 35 18.14 -33.79 -6.47
C ARG A 35 18.85 -34.75 -7.40
N LEU A 36 19.61 -34.20 -8.34
CA LEU A 36 20.61 -34.98 -9.08
C LEU A 36 21.81 -35.18 -8.18
N LYS A 37 22.19 -36.45 -7.94
CA LYS A 37 23.39 -36.82 -7.20
C LYS A 37 24.35 -37.53 -8.13
N LEU A 38 25.62 -37.08 -8.15
CA LEU A 38 26.71 -37.66 -8.92
C LEU A 38 27.93 -37.84 -8.00
N THR A 39 28.68 -38.88 -8.21
CA THR A 39 29.88 -39.19 -7.40
C THR A 39 31.16 -39.02 -8.25
N ALA A 40 32.22 -38.59 -7.60
CA ALA A 40 33.55 -38.46 -8.20
C ALA A 40 34.64 -38.93 -7.22
N PRO A 41 35.74 -39.53 -7.69
CA PRO A 41 36.83 -39.98 -6.85
C PRO A 41 37.53 -38.84 -6.12
N THR A 42 37.65 -37.67 -6.75
CA THR A 42 38.39 -36.54 -6.19
C THR A 42 37.48 -35.27 -6.08
N LYS A 43 37.84 -34.39 -5.16
CA LYS A 43 37.17 -33.11 -4.98
C LYS A 43 37.26 -32.22 -6.23
N ARG A 44 38.36 -32.29 -6.97
CA ARG A 44 38.63 -31.54 -8.19
C ARG A 44 37.69 -31.98 -9.31
N GLU A 45 37.55 -33.30 -9.48
CA GLU A 45 36.61 -33.89 -10.45
C GLU A 45 35.13 -33.54 -10.06
N ALA A 46 34.79 -33.65 -8.78
CA ALA A 46 33.48 -33.26 -8.31
C ALA A 46 33.15 -31.77 -8.64
N GLN A 47 34.17 -30.90 -8.54
CA GLN A 47 34.03 -29.49 -8.93
C GLN A 47 33.85 -29.33 -10.44
N SER A 48 34.59 -30.10 -11.25
CA SER A 48 34.45 -30.11 -12.70
C SER A 48 33.08 -30.60 -13.13
N ILE A 49 32.63 -31.74 -12.58
CA ILE A 49 31.30 -32.30 -12.83
C ILE A 49 30.20 -31.32 -12.43
N LEU A 50 30.32 -30.67 -11.27
CA LEU A 50 29.35 -29.66 -10.86
C LEU A 50 29.27 -28.50 -11.86
N LYS A 51 30.42 -28.00 -12.30
CA LYS A 51 30.53 -26.91 -13.27
C LYS A 51 29.94 -27.27 -14.62
N GLU A 52 30.22 -28.50 -15.10
CA GLU A 52 29.74 -29.04 -16.36
C GLU A 52 28.22 -29.26 -16.30
N LYS A 53 27.73 -29.97 -15.28
CA LYS A 53 26.30 -30.22 -15.10
C LYS A 53 25.47 -28.97 -14.87
N LEU A 54 25.99 -27.96 -14.18
CA LEU A 54 25.31 -26.64 -14.10
C LEU A 54 25.25 -25.92 -15.45
N ARG A 55 26.17 -26.22 -16.39
CA ARG A 55 26.08 -25.72 -17.78
C ARG A 55 25.12 -26.53 -18.63
N GLU A 56 25.01 -27.85 -18.41
CA GLU A 56 24.13 -28.75 -19.16
C GLU A 56 22.65 -28.65 -18.71
N ILE A 57 22.40 -28.40 -17.42
CA ILE A 57 21.08 -28.16 -16.90
C ILE A 57 20.59 -26.82 -17.47
N ARG A 58 20.14 -26.88 -18.73
CA ARG A 58 19.52 -25.72 -19.42
C ARG A 58 18.18 -25.45 -18.74
N PRO A 59 17.99 -24.28 -18.13
CA PRO A 59 16.66 -23.92 -17.63
C PRO A 59 15.67 -23.93 -18.80
N ALA A 60 14.47 -24.43 -18.56
CA ALA A 60 13.40 -24.50 -19.58
C ALA A 60 13.04 -23.11 -20.16
N GLY A 61 13.47 -22.04 -19.51
CA GLY A 61 13.20 -20.64 -19.88
C GLY A 61 14.40 -19.90 -20.47
N ARG A 62 15.35 -20.58 -21.15
CA ARG A 62 16.55 -19.92 -21.70
C ARG A 62 16.23 -18.72 -22.62
N ASP A 63 15.16 -18.84 -23.39
CA ASP A 63 14.70 -17.83 -24.34
C ASP A 63 13.54 -16.98 -23.79
N THR A 64 13.01 -17.33 -22.61
CA THR A 64 11.94 -16.57 -21.97
C THR A 64 12.45 -15.19 -21.55
N THR A 65 11.78 -14.17 -22.02
CA THR A 65 12.09 -12.78 -21.71
C THR A 65 11.52 -12.36 -20.35
N VAL A 66 12.03 -11.26 -19.80
CA VAL A 66 11.49 -10.62 -18.57
C VAL A 66 10.02 -10.27 -18.76
N SER A 67 9.63 -9.75 -19.94
CA SER A 67 8.25 -9.40 -20.27
C SER A 67 7.33 -10.60 -20.19
N GLU A 68 7.65 -11.67 -20.92
CA GLU A 68 6.85 -12.90 -20.96
C GLU A 68 6.71 -13.50 -19.57
N TRP A 69 7.80 -13.54 -18.81
CA TRP A 69 7.77 -14.09 -17.46
C TRP A 69 6.93 -13.26 -16.50
N LEU A 70 7.06 -11.94 -16.49
CA LEU A 70 6.29 -11.07 -15.60
C LEU A 70 4.80 -11.11 -15.90
N HIS A 71 4.41 -11.20 -17.18
CA HIS A 71 3.01 -11.41 -17.57
C HIS A 71 2.49 -12.76 -17.08
N HIS A 72 3.24 -13.85 -17.32
CA HIS A 72 2.89 -15.18 -16.84
C HIS A 72 2.76 -15.22 -15.31
N TRP A 73 3.76 -14.71 -14.60
CA TRP A 73 3.77 -14.69 -13.13
C TRP A 73 2.60 -13.88 -12.56
N TYR A 74 2.32 -12.72 -13.15
CA TYR A 74 1.23 -11.89 -12.66
C TYR A 74 -0.11 -12.58 -12.88
N ALA A 75 -0.38 -13.08 -14.08
CA ALA A 75 -1.65 -13.71 -14.43
C ALA A 75 -1.91 -14.99 -13.61
N ASN A 76 -0.91 -15.89 -13.49
CA ASN A 76 -1.12 -17.22 -12.95
C ASN A 76 -0.79 -17.37 -11.46
N CYS A 77 0.02 -16.47 -10.92
CA CYS A 77 0.52 -16.62 -9.55
C CYS A 77 0.08 -15.53 -8.60
N ARG A 78 -0.44 -14.41 -9.10
CA ARG A 78 -0.64 -13.23 -8.25
C ARG A 78 -1.97 -12.50 -8.43
N SER A 79 -2.57 -12.45 -9.61
CA SER A 79 -3.75 -11.62 -9.90
C SER A 79 -4.90 -11.86 -8.93
N ASP A 80 -5.20 -13.12 -8.60
CA ASP A 80 -6.34 -13.51 -7.78
C ASP A 80 -6.12 -13.33 -6.27
N LYS A 81 -4.87 -13.07 -5.87
CA LYS A 81 -4.45 -13.03 -4.45
C LYS A 81 -4.28 -11.62 -3.91
N ILE A 82 -4.48 -10.60 -4.73
CA ILE A 82 -4.25 -9.21 -4.35
C ILE A 82 -5.48 -8.34 -4.60
N ARG A 83 -5.63 -7.30 -3.75
CA ARG A 83 -6.73 -6.33 -3.89
C ARG A 83 -6.51 -5.44 -5.11
N GLU A 84 -7.60 -4.94 -5.71
CA GLU A 84 -7.60 -4.11 -6.94
C GLU A 84 -6.59 -2.95 -6.92
N ASN A 85 -6.53 -2.17 -5.85
CA ASN A 85 -5.56 -1.07 -5.76
C ASN A 85 -4.11 -1.56 -5.74
N THR A 86 -3.84 -2.72 -5.13
CA THR A 86 -2.52 -3.36 -5.18
C THR A 86 -2.25 -3.91 -6.57
N ALA A 87 -3.26 -4.52 -7.19
CA ALA A 87 -3.20 -5.01 -8.57
C ALA A 87 -2.82 -3.89 -9.55
N ARG A 88 -3.48 -2.73 -9.43
CA ARG A 88 -3.15 -1.54 -10.24
C ARG A 88 -1.70 -1.10 -10.04
N SER A 89 -1.26 -1.01 -8.79
CA SER A 89 0.13 -0.64 -8.47
C SER A 89 1.12 -1.64 -9.06
N TYR A 90 0.81 -2.94 -8.98
CA TYR A 90 1.64 -3.99 -9.56
C TYR A 90 1.68 -3.91 -11.09
N LYS A 91 0.52 -3.79 -11.76
CA LYS A 91 0.45 -3.64 -13.23
C LYS A 91 1.27 -2.45 -13.72
N SER A 92 1.09 -1.28 -13.09
CA SER A 92 1.86 -0.07 -13.41
C SER A 92 3.37 -0.29 -13.22
N THR A 93 3.78 -0.95 -12.13
CA THR A 93 5.19 -1.20 -11.85
C THR A 93 5.78 -2.26 -12.79
N ILE A 94 5.02 -3.31 -13.08
CA ILE A 94 5.40 -4.33 -14.08
C ILE A 94 5.59 -3.68 -15.45
N GLY A 95 4.67 -2.80 -15.86
CA GLY A 95 4.82 -2.03 -17.11
C GLY A 95 6.12 -1.21 -17.17
N MET A 96 6.52 -0.58 -16.05
CA MET A 96 7.81 0.12 -15.97
C MET A 96 9.01 -0.84 -16.10
N ILE A 97 8.96 -1.99 -15.43
CA ILE A 97 10.04 -3.00 -15.52
C ILE A 97 10.14 -3.52 -16.96
N ILE A 98 9.01 -3.79 -17.60
CA ILE A 98 8.96 -4.27 -19.00
C ILE A 98 9.50 -3.21 -19.95
N ALA A 99 9.13 -1.95 -19.79
CA ALA A 99 9.64 -0.86 -20.63
C ALA A 99 11.17 -0.71 -20.53
N GLU A 100 11.75 -0.97 -19.37
CA GLU A 100 13.20 -0.82 -19.13
C GLU A 100 14.00 -2.08 -19.53
N MET A 101 13.49 -3.28 -19.23
CA MET A 101 14.27 -4.51 -19.38
C MET A 101 13.46 -5.70 -19.94
N GLY A 102 12.27 -5.47 -20.48
CA GLY A 102 11.34 -6.51 -20.88
C GLY A 102 11.87 -7.46 -21.95
N SER A 103 12.72 -6.98 -22.87
CA SER A 103 13.34 -7.77 -23.95
C SER A 103 14.51 -8.64 -23.51
N LEU A 104 15.03 -8.45 -22.29
CA LEU A 104 16.15 -9.24 -21.80
C LEU A 104 15.73 -10.68 -21.52
N PRO A 105 16.47 -11.69 -21.98
CA PRO A 105 16.27 -13.08 -21.59
C PRO A 105 16.54 -13.27 -20.08
N LEU A 106 15.69 -14.01 -19.39
CA LEU A 106 15.85 -14.29 -17.96
C LEU A 106 17.21 -14.96 -17.66
N ALA A 107 17.70 -15.79 -18.57
CA ALA A 107 18.97 -16.48 -18.43
C ALA A 107 20.19 -15.52 -18.43
N ARG A 108 20.04 -14.30 -18.92
CA ARG A 108 21.08 -13.26 -18.95
C ARG A 108 21.02 -12.32 -17.74
N LEU A 109 19.99 -12.41 -16.91
CA LEU A 109 19.87 -11.55 -15.73
C LEU A 109 20.91 -11.91 -14.67
N THR A 110 21.71 -10.92 -14.29
CA THR A 110 22.61 -10.98 -13.12
C THR A 110 22.16 -9.95 -12.08
N GLY A 111 22.65 -10.10 -10.84
CA GLY A 111 22.39 -9.11 -9.79
C GLY A 111 22.84 -7.71 -10.20
N ASP A 112 24.00 -7.59 -10.85
CA ASP A 112 24.58 -6.31 -11.28
C ASP A 112 23.73 -5.65 -12.37
N ILE A 113 23.26 -6.42 -13.36
CA ILE A 113 22.36 -5.92 -14.41
C ILE A 113 21.07 -5.40 -13.78
N LEU A 114 20.45 -6.18 -12.89
CA LEU A 114 19.22 -5.76 -12.21
C LEU A 114 19.45 -4.53 -11.32
N GLN A 115 20.58 -4.43 -10.64
CA GLN A 115 20.94 -3.30 -9.79
C GLN A 115 21.10 -2.01 -10.61
N GLU A 116 21.73 -2.11 -11.78
CA GLU A 116 21.91 -0.99 -12.70
C GLU A 116 20.57 -0.48 -13.24
N HIS A 117 19.70 -1.39 -13.70
CA HIS A 117 18.35 -1.03 -14.15
C HIS A 117 17.51 -0.44 -13.01
N LEU A 118 17.60 -1.00 -11.79
CA LEU A 118 16.92 -0.47 -10.63
C LEU A 118 17.32 0.97 -10.34
N ARG A 119 18.63 1.29 -10.39
CA ARG A 119 19.13 2.65 -10.20
C ARG A 119 18.56 3.62 -11.24
N ARG A 120 18.56 3.23 -12.52
CA ARG A 120 17.99 4.07 -13.61
C ARG A 120 16.50 4.36 -13.40
N MET A 121 15.72 3.33 -13.09
CA MET A 121 14.26 3.47 -12.88
C MET A 121 13.91 4.29 -11.64
N THR A 122 14.78 4.39 -10.66
CA THR A 122 14.41 4.83 -9.31
C THR A 122 15.29 5.91 -8.71
N ALA A 123 16.14 6.57 -9.52
CA ALA A 123 17.12 7.56 -9.05
C ALA A 123 16.60 8.58 -8.02
N THR A 124 15.29 8.87 -8.02
CA THR A 124 14.66 9.85 -7.13
C THR A 124 13.50 9.30 -6.28
N HIS A 125 13.16 8.00 -6.38
CA HIS A 125 11.90 7.48 -5.82
C HIS A 125 12.08 6.18 -5.05
N TYR A 126 12.50 6.26 -3.78
CA TYR A 126 12.69 5.12 -2.89
C TYR A 126 11.51 4.11 -2.88
N ARG A 127 10.26 4.59 -2.78
CA ARG A 127 9.07 3.72 -2.75
C ARG A 127 8.88 2.92 -4.03
N LYS A 128 9.27 3.46 -5.18
CA LYS A 128 9.27 2.72 -6.45
C LYS A 128 10.35 1.64 -6.44
N ALA A 129 11.56 1.96 -5.97
CA ALA A 129 12.64 0.98 -5.82
C ALA A 129 12.21 -0.20 -4.94
N GLU A 130 11.59 0.09 -3.80
CA GLU A 130 11.07 -0.91 -2.86
C GLU A 130 10.05 -1.84 -3.53
N LEU A 131 9.10 -1.29 -4.30
CA LEU A 131 8.08 -2.08 -4.98
C LEU A 131 8.63 -2.88 -6.15
N ILE A 132 9.50 -2.30 -6.98
CA ILE A 132 10.20 -2.99 -8.08
C ILE A 132 11.00 -4.17 -7.54
N THR A 133 11.81 -3.93 -6.50
CA THR A 133 12.61 -4.97 -5.85
C THR A 133 11.73 -6.09 -5.30
N THR A 134 10.61 -5.75 -4.67
CA THR A 134 9.63 -6.71 -4.15
C THR A 134 9.05 -7.57 -5.27
N ILE A 135 8.62 -6.97 -6.37
CA ILE A 135 8.06 -7.70 -7.53
C ILE A 135 9.12 -8.60 -8.17
N LEU A 136 10.32 -8.07 -8.42
CA LEU A 136 11.42 -8.86 -9.01
C LEU A 136 11.80 -10.04 -8.12
N LYS A 137 11.97 -9.82 -6.80
CA LYS A 137 12.29 -10.90 -5.85
C LYS A 137 11.23 -12.00 -5.87
N MET A 138 9.95 -11.64 -5.85
CA MET A 138 8.86 -12.63 -5.85
C MET A 138 8.74 -13.35 -7.21
N ALA A 139 8.74 -12.61 -8.31
CA ALA A 139 8.59 -13.19 -9.65
C ALA A 139 9.75 -14.11 -10.01
N LEU A 140 10.99 -13.69 -9.74
CA LEU A 140 12.16 -14.51 -10.04
C LEU A 140 12.36 -15.66 -9.04
N SER A 141 11.89 -15.55 -7.79
CA SER A 141 11.81 -16.72 -6.89
C SER A 141 10.83 -17.77 -7.42
N ARG A 142 9.73 -17.33 -8.04
CA ARG A 142 8.79 -18.24 -8.68
C ARG A 142 9.39 -18.88 -9.94
N ALA A 143 10.19 -18.13 -10.73
CA ALA A 143 10.91 -18.66 -11.88
C ALA A 143 11.91 -19.77 -11.48
N VAL A 144 12.57 -19.62 -10.33
CA VAL A 144 13.42 -20.69 -9.78
C VAL A 144 12.59 -21.90 -9.35
N ALA A 145 11.43 -21.69 -8.73
CA ALA A 145 10.56 -22.78 -8.29
C ALA A 145 9.96 -23.56 -9.48
N GLU A 146 9.78 -22.92 -10.62
CA GLU A 146 9.31 -23.54 -11.88
C GLU A 146 10.45 -24.03 -12.79
N ASN A 147 11.70 -23.97 -12.32
CA ASN A 147 12.89 -24.35 -13.08
C ASN A 147 13.11 -23.55 -14.39
N VAL A 148 12.59 -22.34 -14.47
CA VAL A 148 12.81 -21.40 -15.58
C VAL A 148 14.21 -20.79 -15.51
N ILE A 149 14.70 -20.52 -14.29
CA ILE A 149 16.07 -20.07 -13.98
C ILE A 149 16.67 -20.87 -12.80
N ILE A 150 17.98 -20.96 -12.74
CA ILE A 150 18.68 -21.75 -11.71
C ILE A 150 18.71 -21.06 -10.35
N SER A 151 18.87 -19.74 -10.35
CA SER A 151 18.97 -18.93 -9.13
C SER A 151 18.26 -17.60 -9.33
N ASN A 152 17.84 -16.98 -8.23
CA ASN A 152 17.17 -15.68 -8.28
C ASN A 152 18.21 -14.54 -8.25
N PRO A 153 18.47 -13.85 -9.36
CA PRO A 153 19.44 -12.75 -9.39
C PRO A 153 18.96 -11.51 -8.60
N ALA A 154 17.66 -11.37 -8.34
CA ALA A 154 17.15 -10.26 -7.53
C ALA A 154 17.39 -10.43 -6.02
N SER A 155 17.90 -11.59 -5.57
CA SER A 155 18.16 -11.82 -4.14
C SER A 155 19.21 -10.85 -3.57
N THR A 156 20.15 -10.40 -4.40
CA THR A 156 21.26 -9.50 -4.05
C THR A 156 20.91 -8.02 -4.20
N LEU A 157 19.70 -7.69 -4.69
CA LEU A 157 19.30 -6.29 -4.90
C LEU A 157 19.29 -5.51 -3.59
N GLU A 158 19.97 -4.39 -3.60
CA GLU A 158 20.05 -3.43 -2.51
C GLU A 158 19.20 -2.21 -2.81
N LEU A 159 18.46 -1.76 -1.80
CA LEU A 159 17.71 -0.53 -1.88
C LEU A 159 18.59 0.67 -1.54
N PRO A 160 18.36 1.84 -2.16
CA PRO A 160 19.00 3.07 -1.73
C PRO A 160 18.65 3.36 -0.26
N PRO A 161 19.41 4.21 0.44
CA PRO A 161 19.09 4.62 1.79
C PRO A 161 17.65 5.17 1.87
N ARG A 162 16.92 4.73 2.88
CA ARG A 162 15.56 5.22 3.08
C ARG A 162 15.59 6.71 3.41
N PRO A 163 14.90 7.57 2.64
CA PRO A 163 14.86 8.98 2.96
C PRO A 163 14.18 9.21 4.31
N LYS A 164 14.67 10.18 5.06
CA LYS A 164 14.03 10.59 6.32
C LYS A 164 12.56 10.94 6.04
N PRO A 165 11.63 10.51 6.90
CA PRO A 165 10.24 10.93 6.80
C PRO A 165 10.18 12.46 6.79
N ARG A 166 9.38 13.02 5.88
CA ARG A 166 9.11 14.46 5.93
C ARG A 166 8.30 14.75 7.18
N GLU A 167 8.72 15.75 7.91
CA GLU A 167 7.96 16.23 9.06
C GLU A 167 6.57 16.69 8.62
N PHE A 168 5.58 16.25 9.35
CA PHE A 168 4.21 16.66 9.10
C PHE A 168 3.98 18.02 9.79
N VAL A 169 3.59 19.00 9.00
CA VAL A 169 3.17 20.31 9.49
C VAL A 169 1.64 20.39 9.36
N PRO A 170 0.91 20.39 10.48
CA PRO A 170 -0.54 20.51 10.45
C PRO A 170 -0.96 21.89 9.90
N PRO A 171 -2.11 21.99 9.23
CA PRO A 171 -2.65 23.29 8.85
C PRO A 171 -3.02 24.12 10.08
N THR A 172 -2.76 25.42 10.04
CA THR A 172 -3.23 26.36 11.07
C THR A 172 -4.74 26.54 10.98
N LYS A 173 -5.36 27.12 12.02
CA LYS A 173 -6.81 27.45 12.01
C LYS A 173 -7.17 28.33 10.82
N ASP A 174 -6.34 29.34 10.51
CA ASP A 174 -6.56 30.24 9.38
C ASP A 174 -6.44 29.51 8.02
N GLN A 175 -5.51 28.55 7.93
CA GLN A 175 -5.39 27.71 6.76
C GLN A 175 -6.59 26.77 6.58
N TYR A 176 -7.13 26.21 7.66
CA TYR A 176 -8.38 25.45 7.60
C TYR A 176 -9.56 26.34 7.15
N LYS A 177 -9.69 27.53 7.72
CA LYS A 177 -10.71 28.50 7.32
C LYS A 177 -10.58 28.86 5.82
N ALA A 178 -9.38 29.22 5.38
CA ALA A 178 -9.12 29.53 3.97
C ALA A 178 -9.43 28.34 3.04
N LEU A 179 -9.18 27.11 3.49
CA LEU A 179 -9.48 25.89 2.74
C LEU A 179 -10.99 25.69 2.57
N THR A 180 -11.78 25.86 3.64
CA THR A 180 -13.24 25.75 3.63
C THR A 180 -13.88 26.89 2.84
N ASP A 181 -13.43 28.15 3.04
CA ASP A 181 -13.93 29.32 2.32
C ASP A 181 -13.68 29.20 0.82
N THR A 182 -12.48 28.80 0.40
CA THR A 182 -12.18 28.55 -1.02
C THR A 182 -13.05 27.44 -1.61
N ALA A 183 -13.36 26.42 -0.82
CA ALA A 183 -14.17 25.30 -1.24
C ALA A 183 -15.68 25.60 -1.27
N THR A 184 -16.16 26.71 -0.67
CA THR A 184 -17.58 27.08 -0.60
C THR A 184 -18.19 27.29 -1.99
N HIS A 185 -17.42 27.80 -2.95
CA HIS A 185 -17.85 27.98 -4.33
C HIS A 185 -17.88 26.69 -5.16
N LEU A 186 -17.41 25.57 -4.58
CA LEU A 186 -17.39 24.28 -5.23
C LEU A 186 -18.48 23.41 -4.62
N TYR A 187 -19.34 22.85 -5.42
CA TYR A 187 -20.58 22.15 -5.08
C TYR A 187 -20.54 21.47 -3.67
N CYS A 188 -19.94 20.34 -3.44
CA CYS A 188 -19.97 19.64 -2.13
C CYS A 188 -18.66 19.76 -1.31
N TRP A 189 -17.68 20.53 -1.80
CA TRP A 189 -16.30 20.45 -1.30
C TRP A 189 -16.11 21.01 0.10
N SER A 190 -16.76 22.12 0.45
CA SER A 190 -16.68 22.67 1.80
C SER A 190 -17.21 21.68 2.82
N THR A 191 -18.36 21.07 2.55
CA THR A 191 -18.95 20.04 3.42
C THR A 191 -18.06 18.81 3.56
N ILE A 192 -17.39 18.36 2.49
CA ILE A 192 -16.42 17.26 2.55
C ILE A 192 -15.24 17.61 3.48
N ILE A 193 -14.72 18.83 3.40
CA ILE A 193 -13.59 19.26 4.23
C ILE A 193 -14.01 19.33 5.69
N HIS A 194 -15.19 19.93 5.98
CA HIS A 194 -15.72 19.97 7.34
C HIS A 194 -15.95 18.54 7.91
N MET A 195 -16.57 17.66 7.14
CA MET A 195 -16.74 16.25 7.53
C MET A 195 -15.43 15.58 7.87
N GLU A 196 -14.40 15.80 7.06
CA GLU A 196 -13.07 15.21 7.32
C GLU A 196 -12.46 15.74 8.63
N THR A 197 -12.56 17.06 8.89
CA THR A 197 -11.98 17.69 10.09
C THR A 197 -12.59 17.24 11.42
N VAL A 198 -13.84 16.76 11.40
CA VAL A 198 -14.54 16.28 12.62
C VAL A 198 -14.62 14.77 12.73
N THR A 199 -14.39 14.04 11.65
CA THR A 199 -14.49 12.57 11.65
C THR A 199 -13.16 11.86 11.42
N GLY A 200 -12.21 12.50 10.76
CA GLY A 200 -10.96 11.90 10.33
C GLY A 200 -11.16 10.74 9.34
N LEU A 201 -12.20 10.75 8.53
CA LEU A 201 -12.51 9.70 7.56
C LEU A 201 -11.45 9.56 6.47
N ARG A 202 -11.26 8.34 5.97
CA ARG A 202 -10.45 8.15 4.76
C ARG A 202 -11.17 8.75 3.56
N ARG A 203 -10.42 9.28 2.58
CA ARG A 203 -10.98 9.77 1.31
C ARG A 203 -11.98 8.78 0.68
N SER A 204 -11.64 7.50 0.65
CA SER A 204 -12.49 6.46 0.07
C SER A 204 -13.75 6.17 0.89
N GLU A 205 -13.75 6.43 2.19
CA GLU A 205 -14.89 6.29 3.07
C GLU A 205 -15.83 7.50 2.90
N ILE A 206 -15.28 8.73 2.95
CA ILE A 206 -16.10 9.96 2.85
C ILE A 206 -16.81 10.07 1.50
N LEU A 207 -16.15 9.68 0.39
CA LEU A 207 -16.74 9.68 -0.94
C LEU A 207 -17.78 8.56 -1.16
N ALA A 208 -17.89 7.60 -0.24
CA ALA A 208 -18.86 6.51 -0.28
C ALA A 208 -19.99 6.65 0.74
N LEU A 209 -20.11 7.80 1.42
CA LEU A 209 -21.17 8.03 2.40
C LEU A 209 -22.52 8.07 1.71
N GLU A 210 -23.50 7.39 2.32
CA GLU A 210 -24.88 7.31 1.81
C GLU A 210 -25.86 7.95 2.80
N TRP A 211 -26.87 8.64 2.29
CA TRP A 211 -27.91 9.28 3.10
C TRP A 211 -28.65 8.29 4.02
N LYS A 212 -28.87 7.06 3.58
CA LYS A 212 -29.54 6.03 4.40
C LYS A 212 -28.80 5.64 5.68
N ASN A 213 -27.49 5.93 5.74
CA ASN A 213 -26.63 5.62 6.88
C ASN A 213 -26.46 6.79 7.86
N LEU A 214 -27.12 7.92 7.58
CA LEU A 214 -27.15 9.10 8.43
C LEU A 214 -28.37 9.05 9.35
N THR A 215 -28.16 9.26 10.64
CA THR A 215 -29.22 9.33 11.65
C THR A 215 -29.16 10.68 12.34
N THR A 216 -30.32 11.33 12.52
CA THR A 216 -30.45 12.59 13.24
C THR A 216 -31.08 12.35 14.62
N ASN A 217 -30.53 12.97 15.65
CA ASN A 217 -31.05 12.94 17.02
C ASN A 217 -31.98 14.16 17.28
N ASN A 218 -32.77 14.09 18.34
CA ASN A 218 -33.71 15.16 18.71
C ASN A 218 -33.04 16.48 19.12
N ASP A 219 -31.76 16.43 19.53
CA ASP A 219 -30.94 17.59 19.89
C ASP A 219 -30.22 18.25 18.72
N GLY A 220 -30.52 17.84 17.50
CA GLY A 220 -29.87 18.30 16.27
C GLY A 220 -28.52 17.66 15.97
N THR A 221 -27.95 16.89 16.89
CA THR A 221 -26.76 16.07 16.59
C THR A 221 -27.13 14.86 15.74
N GLY A 222 -26.14 14.13 15.28
CA GLY A 222 -26.41 12.91 14.52
C GLY A 222 -25.28 11.90 14.58
N SER A 223 -25.43 10.85 13.80
CA SER A 223 -24.37 9.86 13.58
C SER A 223 -24.40 9.34 12.16
N ILE A 224 -23.25 8.89 11.68
CA ILE A 224 -23.12 8.25 10.37
C ILE A 224 -22.42 6.91 10.48
N ILE A 225 -23.00 5.89 9.85
CA ILE A 225 -22.45 4.54 9.82
C ILE A 225 -21.58 4.39 8.57
N ILE A 226 -20.33 3.96 8.77
CA ILE A 226 -19.36 3.71 7.70
C ILE A 226 -19.40 2.24 7.34
N VAL A 227 -19.95 1.91 6.18
CA VAL A 227 -20.12 0.52 5.69
C VAL A 227 -19.50 0.29 4.33
N SER A 228 -19.10 1.34 3.62
CA SER A 228 -18.65 1.26 2.23
C SER A 228 -17.39 2.05 1.99
N THR A 229 -16.70 1.71 0.92
CA THR A 229 -15.55 2.48 0.40
C THR A 229 -15.66 2.64 -1.10
N LEU A 230 -15.31 3.82 -1.60
CA LEU A 230 -15.27 4.13 -3.02
C LEU A 230 -13.85 3.92 -3.55
N ILE A 231 -13.73 3.05 -4.53
CA ILE A 231 -12.47 2.75 -5.21
C ILE A 231 -12.60 3.06 -6.70
N VAL A 232 -11.47 3.14 -7.39
CA VAL A 232 -11.46 3.21 -8.85
C VAL A 232 -11.34 1.79 -9.38
N GLY A 233 -12.43 1.24 -9.94
CA GLY A 233 -12.42 -0.03 -10.65
C GLY A 233 -11.73 0.10 -12.01
N GLU A 234 -11.06 -0.96 -12.45
CA GLU A 234 -10.52 -1.07 -13.81
C GLU A 234 -11.44 -1.98 -14.63
N THR A 235 -12.19 -1.42 -15.57
CA THR A 235 -12.60 -2.11 -16.77
C THR A 235 -11.63 -1.76 -17.90
N ILE A 236 -11.49 -2.65 -18.90
CA ILE A 236 -10.46 -2.61 -19.96
C ILE A 236 -10.27 -1.23 -20.63
N ASN A 237 -11.27 -0.33 -20.57
CA ASN A 237 -11.21 1.02 -21.16
C ASN A 237 -11.76 2.15 -20.26
N ASN A 238 -12.07 1.91 -18.97
CA ASN A 238 -12.73 2.95 -18.17
C ASN A 238 -12.40 2.86 -16.67
N LYS A 239 -11.74 3.89 -16.15
CA LYS A 239 -11.48 4.07 -14.71
C LYS A 239 -12.74 4.64 -14.04
N ARG A 240 -13.75 3.82 -13.78
CA ARG A 240 -14.98 4.28 -13.11
C ARG A 240 -14.88 4.11 -11.60
N PRO A 241 -15.41 5.06 -10.82
CA PRO A 241 -15.58 4.89 -9.39
C PRO A 241 -16.57 3.75 -9.11
N VAL A 242 -16.21 2.86 -8.19
CA VAL A 242 -17.03 1.71 -7.77
C VAL A 242 -17.15 1.73 -6.26
N ILE A 243 -18.39 1.64 -5.77
CA ILE A 243 -18.66 1.49 -4.35
C ILE A 243 -18.50 0.01 -3.99
N LYS A 244 -17.63 -0.28 -3.05
CA LYS A 244 -17.51 -1.61 -2.45
C LYS A 244 -18.16 -1.62 -1.09
N SER A 245 -19.17 -2.47 -0.93
CA SER A 245 -19.72 -2.82 0.37
C SER A 245 -18.68 -3.53 1.21
N GLY A 246 -18.66 -3.22 2.50
CA GLY A 246 -17.65 -3.70 3.43
C GLY A 246 -16.36 -2.85 3.40
N THR A 247 -15.80 -2.67 4.58
CA THR A 247 -14.54 -1.95 4.77
C THR A 247 -13.36 -2.93 4.68
N LYS A 248 -12.15 -2.42 4.72
CA LYS A 248 -10.90 -3.21 4.61
C LYS A 248 -10.76 -4.28 5.71
N SER A 249 -11.47 -4.12 6.83
CA SER A 249 -11.51 -5.02 8.00
C SER A 249 -12.82 -4.82 8.75
N GLN A 250 -13.25 -5.77 9.58
CA GLN A 250 -14.41 -5.61 10.50
C GLN A 250 -14.31 -4.32 11.34
N ALA A 251 -13.12 -3.92 11.76
CA ALA A 251 -12.87 -2.66 12.45
C ALA A 251 -13.18 -1.40 11.61
N GLY A 252 -13.52 -1.56 10.35
CA GLY A 252 -13.89 -0.45 9.46
C GLY A 252 -15.36 -0.09 9.54
N GLU A 253 -16.24 -1.02 9.91
CA GLU A 253 -17.66 -0.73 10.16
C GLU A 253 -17.79 -0.09 11.53
N ARG A 254 -18.24 1.15 11.54
CA ARG A 254 -18.32 1.95 12.76
C ARG A 254 -19.32 3.07 12.60
N SER A 255 -19.94 3.47 13.71
CA SER A 255 -20.76 4.69 13.78
C SER A 255 -19.90 5.83 14.29
N LEU A 256 -20.00 6.98 13.64
CA LEU A 256 -19.29 8.20 14.02
C LEU A 256 -20.29 9.27 14.42
N PRO A 257 -20.13 9.89 15.60
CA PRO A 257 -20.98 11.00 16.02
C PRO A 257 -20.72 12.24 15.17
N LEU A 258 -21.76 13.00 14.90
CA LEU A 258 -21.71 14.26 14.17
C LEU A 258 -22.32 15.38 15.01
N PRO A 259 -21.60 16.51 15.20
CA PRO A 259 -22.15 17.66 15.91
C PRO A 259 -23.25 18.37 15.09
N ALA A 260 -24.12 19.12 15.76
CA ALA A 260 -25.29 19.75 15.15
C ALA A 260 -24.96 20.62 13.94
N TYR A 261 -23.90 21.43 13.99
CA TYR A 261 -23.52 22.28 12.87
C TYR A 261 -23.13 21.48 11.59
N ILE A 262 -22.59 20.26 11.76
CA ILE A 262 -22.33 19.37 10.61
C ILE A 262 -23.63 18.81 10.05
N MET A 263 -24.59 18.50 10.92
CA MET A 263 -25.91 18.04 10.49
C MET A 263 -26.64 19.13 9.70
N GLU A 264 -26.58 20.38 10.15
CA GLU A 264 -27.10 21.55 9.43
C GLU A 264 -26.44 21.70 8.04
N MET A 265 -25.13 21.63 7.96
CA MET A 265 -24.39 21.67 6.69
C MET A 265 -24.77 20.51 5.75
N LEU A 266 -25.01 19.32 6.29
CA LEU A 266 -25.45 18.17 5.50
C LEU A 266 -26.87 18.37 4.97
N GLU A 267 -27.80 18.93 5.76
CA GLU A 267 -29.15 19.22 5.33
C GLU A 267 -29.18 20.32 4.26
N GLU A 268 -28.41 21.40 4.44
CA GLU A 268 -28.24 22.40 3.39
C GLU A 268 -27.67 21.80 2.10
N HIS A 269 -26.71 20.89 2.23
CA HIS A 269 -26.15 20.19 1.09
C HIS A 269 -27.19 19.30 0.40
N ARG A 270 -28.01 18.60 1.18
CA ARG A 270 -29.10 17.75 0.68
C ARG A 270 -30.13 18.57 -0.12
N GLU A 271 -30.51 19.74 0.38
CA GLU A 271 -31.39 20.64 -0.33
C GLU A 271 -30.79 21.18 -1.64
N LYS A 272 -29.50 21.56 -1.61
CA LYS A 272 -28.75 21.96 -2.83
C LYS A 272 -28.69 20.81 -3.84
N GLN A 273 -28.45 19.58 -3.36
CA GLN A 273 -28.42 18.39 -4.20
C GLN A 273 -29.79 18.12 -4.85
N ARG A 274 -30.87 18.18 -4.08
CA ARG A 274 -32.24 18.01 -4.57
C ARG A 274 -32.62 19.06 -5.60
N LYS A 275 -32.29 20.34 -5.35
CA LYS A 275 -32.57 21.44 -6.30
C LYS A 275 -31.80 21.27 -7.61
N LEU A 276 -30.58 20.78 -7.56
CA LEU A 276 -29.71 20.61 -8.74
C LEU A 276 -30.10 19.40 -9.59
N LEU A 277 -30.46 18.29 -8.93
CA LEU A 277 -30.64 16.98 -9.60
C LEU A 277 -32.13 16.60 -9.76
N GLY A 278 -33.07 17.33 -9.14
CA GLY A 278 -34.46 16.97 -9.09
C GLY A 278 -34.82 15.91 -8.04
N GLU A 279 -33.83 15.17 -7.56
CA GLU A 279 -33.96 14.11 -6.56
C GLU A 279 -32.70 14.04 -5.67
N ASN A 280 -32.78 13.29 -4.58
CA ASN A 280 -31.60 12.98 -3.76
C ASN A 280 -31.00 11.65 -4.21
N PRO A 281 -29.77 11.64 -4.77
CA PRO A 281 -29.07 10.39 -5.07
C PRO A 281 -28.73 9.66 -3.76
N PRO A 282 -28.46 8.34 -3.82
CA PRO A 282 -28.10 7.56 -2.62
C PRO A 282 -26.86 8.09 -1.88
N LEU A 283 -25.87 8.61 -2.61
CA LEU A 283 -24.64 9.15 -2.07
C LEU A 283 -24.81 10.57 -1.55
N ILE A 284 -24.19 10.86 -0.40
CA ILE A 284 -24.13 12.22 0.16
C ILE A 284 -23.29 13.11 -0.76
N PHE A 285 -22.13 12.65 -1.23
CA PHE A 285 -21.22 13.44 -2.07
C PHE A 285 -21.15 12.90 -3.49
N THR A 286 -21.61 13.71 -4.43
CA THR A 286 -21.67 13.40 -5.86
C THR A 286 -21.02 14.49 -6.71
N THR A 287 -20.85 14.22 -7.99
CA THR A 287 -20.64 15.28 -8.98
C THR A 287 -21.93 16.09 -9.18
N ASN A 288 -21.85 17.22 -9.89
CA ASN A 288 -23.03 18.02 -10.28
C ASN A 288 -24.05 17.25 -11.14
N GLU A 289 -23.68 16.08 -11.63
CA GLU A 289 -24.52 15.17 -12.43
C GLU A 289 -25.06 13.99 -11.59
N GLY A 290 -24.92 14.02 -10.27
CA GLY A 290 -25.36 12.93 -9.38
C GLY A 290 -24.46 11.67 -9.41
N LYS A 291 -23.32 11.69 -10.10
CA LYS A 291 -22.42 10.54 -10.22
C LYS A 291 -21.42 10.48 -9.06
N PRO A 292 -20.92 9.28 -8.70
CA PRO A 292 -19.85 9.16 -7.71
C PRO A 292 -18.61 9.97 -8.10
N ILE A 293 -18.02 10.69 -7.14
CA ILE A 293 -16.81 11.48 -7.37
C ILE A 293 -15.61 10.54 -7.53
N ASN A 294 -14.88 10.64 -8.65
CA ASN A 294 -13.68 9.84 -8.86
C ASN A 294 -12.60 10.26 -7.85
N PRO A 295 -12.03 9.30 -7.07
CA PRO A 295 -11.02 9.59 -6.05
C PRO A 295 -9.75 10.27 -6.59
N ASP A 296 -9.36 10.01 -7.84
CA ASP A 296 -8.18 10.62 -8.44
C ASP A 296 -8.47 12.08 -8.85
N THR A 297 -9.67 12.34 -9.40
CA THR A 297 -10.15 13.69 -9.68
C THR A 297 -10.26 14.50 -8.38
N PHE A 298 -10.82 13.90 -7.33
CA PHE A 298 -10.86 14.52 -5.99
C PHE A 298 -9.46 14.92 -5.52
N SER A 299 -8.50 14.00 -5.54
CA SER A 299 -7.14 14.31 -5.10
C SER A 299 -6.47 15.39 -5.92
N SER A 300 -6.71 15.41 -7.23
CA SER A 300 -6.16 16.44 -8.13
C SER A 300 -6.75 17.82 -7.83
N MET A 301 -8.04 17.90 -7.54
CA MET A 301 -8.71 19.15 -7.16
C MET A 301 -8.22 19.64 -5.79
N TYR A 302 -8.19 18.77 -4.78
CA TYR A 302 -7.64 19.10 -3.46
C TYR A 302 -6.19 19.60 -3.56
N TYR A 303 -5.36 18.95 -4.40
CA TYR A 303 -3.99 19.40 -4.65
C TYR A 303 -3.93 20.82 -5.21
N ARG A 304 -4.81 21.18 -6.15
CA ARG A 304 -4.88 22.53 -6.74
C ARG A 304 -5.27 23.58 -5.69
N ILE A 305 -6.30 23.29 -4.88
CA ILE A 305 -6.77 24.19 -3.82
C ILE A 305 -5.66 24.41 -2.78
N ARG A 306 -5.13 23.35 -2.21
CA ARG A 306 -4.09 23.45 -1.17
C ARG A 306 -2.80 24.14 -1.67
N LYS A 307 -2.42 23.91 -2.94
CA LYS A 307 -1.26 24.56 -3.57
C LYS A 307 -1.48 26.06 -3.67
N LYS A 308 -2.65 26.52 -4.09
CA LYS A 308 -3.02 27.94 -4.16
C LYS A 308 -2.94 28.62 -2.79
N LEU A 309 -3.29 27.89 -1.73
CA LEU A 309 -3.31 28.40 -0.35
C LEU A 309 -1.97 28.17 0.40
N GLY A 310 -0.94 27.64 -0.24
CA GLY A 310 0.33 27.32 0.41
C GLY A 310 0.27 26.22 1.48
N ILE A 311 -0.82 25.43 1.52
CA ILE A 311 -1.03 24.37 2.49
C ILE A 311 -0.21 23.14 2.09
N LYS A 312 0.66 22.65 2.98
CA LYS A 312 1.49 21.47 2.72
C LYS A 312 0.75 20.15 2.93
N ALA A 313 -0.22 20.13 3.82
CA ALA A 313 -0.97 18.92 4.19
C ALA A 313 -1.77 18.34 3.01
N THR A 314 -1.62 17.05 2.75
CA THR A 314 -2.48 16.29 1.83
C THR A 314 -3.81 15.98 2.51
N PHE A 315 -4.87 15.63 1.76
CA PHE A 315 -6.17 15.28 2.33
C PHE A 315 -6.06 14.14 3.38
N HIS A 316 -5.22 13.13 3.12
CA HIS A 316 -4.99 12.07 4.11
C HIS A 316 -4.23 12.56 5.36
N GLN A 317 -3.46 13.62 5.25
CA GLN A 317 -2.77 14.23 6.39
C GLN A 317 -3.69 15.06 7.28
N LEU A 318 -4.84 15.53 6.79
CA LEU A 318 -5.89 16.11 7.64
C LEU A 318 -6.42 15.10 8.66
N ARG A 319 -6.61 13.85 8.24
CA ARG A 319 -6.94 12.75 9.15
C ARG A 319 -5.82 12.48 10.19
N HIS A 320 -4.55 12.67 9.81
CA HIS A 320 -3.47 12.59 10.80
C HIS A 320 -3.53 13.73 11.81
N ASP A 321 -3.84 14.94 11.33
CA ASP A 321 -4.06 16.09 12.18
C ASP A 321 -5.23 15.86 13.14
N PHE A 322 -6.36 15.37 12.65
CA PHE A 322 -7.50 14.98 13.49
C PHE A 322 -7.10 14.00 14.59
N ALA A 323 -6.36 12.96 14.26
CA ALA A 323 -5.89 11.99 15.23
C ALA A 323 -4.89 12.57 16.24
N SER A 324 -4.02 13.49 15.81
CA SER A 324 -3.10 14.22 16.71
C SER A 324 -3.87 15.09 17.69
N ARG A 325 -4.86 15.86 17.21
CA ARG A 325 -5.72 16.69 18.05
C ARG A 325 -6.49 15.88 19.10
N MET A 326 -7.03 14.71 18.71
CA MET A 326 -7.66 13.79 19.68
C MET A 326 -6.66 13.33 20.75
N HIS A 327 -5.46 12.95 20.34
CA HIS A 327 -4.41 12.50 21.27
C HIS A 327 -3.95 13.63 22.20
N GLU A 328 -3.67 14.81 21.65
CA GLU A 328 -3.20 16.00 22.40
C GLU A 328 -4.23 16.52 23.38
N SER A 329 -5.53 16.33 23.12
CA SER A 329 -6.59 16.71 24.04
C SER A 329 -6.51 15.97 25.39
N GLY A 330 -5.86 14.80 25.43
CA GLY A 330 -5.79 13.94 26.62
C GLY A 330 -7.11 13.30 27.04
N LEU A 331 -8.20 13.54 26.29
CA LEU A 331 -9.55 13.06 26.62
C LEU A 331 -9.82 11.63 26.10
N PHE A 332 -9.04 11.15 25.14
CA PHE A 332 -9.29 9.90 24.45
C PHE A 332 -8.14 8.92 24.62
N SER A 333 -8.48 7.68 24.91
CA SER A 333 -7.48 6.60 24.90
C SER A 333 -6.99 6.29 23.48
N PRO A 334 -5.81 5.68 23.30
CA PRO A 334 -5.36 5.19 21.98
C PRO A 334 -6.35 4.24 21.33
N LYS A 335 -7.16 3.54 22.13
CA LYS A 335 -8.21 2.64 21.66
C LYS A 335 -9.41 3.40 21.09
N ASP A 336 -9.80 4.51 21.72
CA ASP A 336 -10.88 5.37 21.22
C ASP A 336 -10.48 5.99 19.88
N ILE A 337 -9.25 6.49 19.77
CA ILE A 337 -8.70 7.03 18.53
C ILE A 337 -8.64 5.94 17.44
N GLN A 338 -8.23 4.72 17.81
CA GLN A 338 -8.24 3.57 16.89
C GLN A 338 -9.65 3.28 16.37
N ASN A 339 -10.64 3.23 17.25
CA ASN A 339 -12.04 2.94 16.91
C ASN A 339 -12.61 4.06 16.03
N GLN A 340 -12.42 5.32 16.39
CA GLN A 340 -12.86 6.50 15.62
C GLN A 340 -12.30 6.46 14.20
N LEU A 341 -11.02 6.17 14.06
CA LEU A 341 -10.35 6.12 12.77
C LEU A 341 -10.57 4.81 12.01
N GLY A 342 -10.98 3.72 12.64
CA GLY A 342 -11.05 2.40 12.02
C GLY A 342 -9.67 1.87 11.61
N HIS A 343 -8.67 1.98 12.49
CA HIS A 343 -7.37 1.36 12.29
C HIS A 343 -7.43 -0.13 12.64
N SER A 344 -6.92 -0.99 11.76
CA SER A 344 -6.87 -2.43 11.99
C SER A 344 -5.96 -2.87 13.15
N SER A 345 -5.08 -1.98 13.63
CA SER A 345 -4.16 -2.23 14.74
C SER A 345 -3.91 -0.95 15.53
N VAL A 346 -3.89 -1.07 16.86
CA VAL A 346 -3.49 0.02 17.79
C VAL A 346 -2.06 0.45 17.52
N LYS A 347 -1.20 -0.47 17.08
CA LYS A 347 0.20 -0.18 16.74
C LYS A 347 0.32 0.96 15.72
N ILE A 348 -0.57 1.01 14.73
CA ILE A 348 -0.59 2.10 13.73
C ILE A 348 -0.85 3.46 14.40
N THR A 349 -1.66 3.49 15.44
CA THR A 349 -1.95 4.68 16.24
C THR A 349 -0.76 4.99 17.13
N LEU A 350 -0.25 4.01 17.89
CA LEU A 350 0.86 4.17 18.80
C LEU A 350 2.18 4.56 18.11
N ASP A 351 2.59 3.87 17.04
CA ASP A 351 3.85 4.13 16.32
C ASP A 351 3.97 5.58 15.80
N ARG A 352 2.86 6.32 15.73
CA ARG A 352 2.84 7.72 15.29
C ARG A 352 2.81 8.74 16.43
N TYR A 353 2.32 8.32 17.61
CA TYR A 353 2.12 9.22 18.75
C TYR A 353 3.05 8.92 19.92
N THR A 354 3.94 7.92 19.80
CA THR A 354 4.91 7.53 20.83
C THR A 354 6.19 8.38 20.85
N HIS A 355 6.27 9.48 20.11
CA HIS A 355 7.28 10.48 20.45
C HIS A 355 6.86 11.14 21.77
N ILE A 356 7.36 10.57 22.86
CA ILE A 356 7.22 11.12 24.21
C ILE A 356 7.93 12.49 24.20
N GLY A 357 7.16 13.54 23.91
CA GLY A 357 7.67 14.91 23.99
C GLY A 357 8.08 15.23 25.43
N GLU A 358 8.90 16.24 25.62
CA GLU A 358 9.32 16.72 26.94
C GLU A 358 8.12 17.04 27.85
N GLU A 359 7.00 17.50 27.27
CA GLU A 359 5.74 17.72 28.01
C GLU A 359 5.14 16.45 28.63
N ALA A 360 5.28 15.29 27.97
CA ALA A 360 4.80 14.03 28.56
C ALA A 360 5.69 13.58 29.70
N LYS A 361 7.00 13.80 29.63
CA LYS A 361 7.92 13.58 30.76
C LYS A 361 7.59 14.50 31.93
N GLN A 362 7.26 15.76 31.63
CA GLN A 362 6.85 16.71 32.65
C GLN A 362 5.52 16.32 33.31
N ARG A 363 4.52 15.84 32.53
CA ARG A 363 3.26 15.30 33.10
C ARG A 363 3.51 14.12 34.03
N VAL A 364 4.37 13.18 33.64
CA VAL A 364 4.76 12.04 34.49
C VAL A 364 5.46 12.53 35.76
N SER A 365 6.41 13.47 35.66
CA SER A 365 7.10 14.06 36.80
C SER A 365 6.13 14.74 37.75
N ASN A 366 5.21 15.55 37.24
CA ASN A 366 4.19 16.25 38.04
C ASN A 366 3.24 15.25 38.72
N TRP A 367 2.83 14.19 38.02
CA TRP A 367 1.97 13.15 38.60
C TRP A 367 2.69 12.38 39.71
N LEU A 368 3.95 11.98 39.50
CA LEU A 368 4.77 11.32 40.52
C LEU A 368 4.96 12.24 41.75
N SER A 369 5.18 13.52 41.52
CA SER A 369 5.33 14.50 42.61
C SER A 369 4.02 14.73 43.40
N SER A 370 2.86 14.53 42.78
CA SER A 370 1.54 14.65 43.43
C SER A 370 1.14 13.41 44.22
N LYS A 371 1.81 12.27 44.02
CA LYS A 371 1.57 11.01 44.76
C LYS A 371 2.72 10.74 45.70
N ARG A 372 2.62 11.25 46.95
CA ARG A 372 3.45 10.75 48.03
C ARG A 372 2.89 9.39 48.44
N PHE A 373 3.59 8.33 48.10
CA PHE A 373 3.36 7.00 48.65
C PHE A 373 3.98 6.91 50.05
#